data_53717c12196638009cc69bfb3bd01b3d
#
_entry.id   53717c12196638009cc69bfb3bd01b3d
#
_cell.length_a   1.000
_cell.length_b   1.000
_cell.length_c   1.000
_cell.angle_alpha   90.00
_cell.angle_beta   90.00
_cell.angle_gamma   90.00
#
_symmetry.space_group_name_H-M   'P 1'
#
loop_
_entity.id
_entity.type
_entity.pdbx_description
1 polymer ?
#
loop_
_entity_poly.entity_id
_entity_poly.type
_entity_poly.pdbx_seq_one_letter_code
_entity_poly.pdbx_strand_id
1 'polypeptide(L)'
;MSFDGFFLHHMTAELREQVLYGRIQKVNQPFERELVLTIRNNRQNYKLLLSAHPVFGRIQTTKAELPNPQNPNTYTMIMRKYLQGAVIEDIQQLENDRVLEISVSNKNEIGDSVKVTLVMEIMGKHSNIILIDKNENKIIESIKHVGFSQNSYRTILPGSTYIAPPKTDARNPFDISDEISLNSYRRRICQLKTFKISSKGWGVIRLMNYQLY
;
A
#
# COMPACT_ATOMS: atom_id res chain seq x y z
N MET A 1 13.12 -7.88 -5.08
CA MET A 1 13.15 -6.64 -4.28
C MET A 1 11.92 -6.67 -3.38
N SER A 2 12.07 -6.55 -2.08
CA SER A 2 10.94 -6.55 -1.16
C SER A 2 10.36 -5.13 -1.11
N PHE A 3 9.06 -5.00 -1.34
CA PHE A 3 8.34 -3.73 -1.20
C PHE A 3 7.93 -3.60 0.27
N ASP A 4 8.76 -2.97 1.08
CA ASP A 4 8.54 -2.79 2.51
C ASP A 4 7.99 -1.41 2.87
N GLY A 5 7.70 -1.18 4.16
CA GLY A 5 7.14 0.09 4.62
C GLY A 5 8.08 1.28 4.41
N PHE A 6 9.40 1.08 4.54
CA PHE A 6 10.38 2.14 4.32
C PHE A 6 10.45 2.54 2.84
N PHE A 7 10.44 1.57 1.93
CA PHE A 7 10.38 1.84 0.50
C PHE A 7 9.07 2.55 0.12
N LEU A 8 7.93 2.10 0.69
CA LEU A 8 6.65 2.76 0.45
C LEU A 8 6.64 4.20 0.95
N HIS A 9 7.35 4.52 2.05
CA HIS A 9 7.48 5.89 2.54
C HIS A 9 8.09 6.83 1.49
N HIS A 10 9.20 6.42 0.89
CA HIS A 10 9.85 7.21 -0.16
C HIS A 10 9.01 7.28 -1.44
N MET A 11 8.37 6.17 -1.82
CA MET A 11 7.41 6.17 -2.95
C MET A 11 6.24 7.11 -2.69
N THR A 12 5.74 7.19 -1.47
CA THR A 12 4.65 8.10 -1.10
C THR A 12 5.07 9.56 -1.32
N ALA A 13 6.27 9.93 -0.92
CA ALA A 13 6.81 11.28 -1.15
C ALA A 13 6.91 11.61 -2.65
N GLU A 14 7.45 10.68 -3.45
CA GLU A 14 7.54 10.83 -4.91
C GLU A 14 6.15 10.95 -5.56
N LEU A 15 5.20 10.12 -5.15
CA LEU A 15 3.82 10.17 -5.67
C LEU A 15 3.12 11.48 -5.30
N ARG A 16 3.33 12.00 -4.09
CA ARG A 16 2.80 13.31 -3.70
C ARG A 16 3.33 14.43 -4.59
N GLU A 17 4.61 14.42 -4.91
CA GLU A 17 5.20 15.40 -5.82
C GLU A 17 4.64 15.31 -7.24
N GLN A 18 4.43 14.10 -7.76
CA GLN A 18 4.03 13.89 -9.14
C GLN A 18 2.52 14.02 -9.37
N VAL A 19 1.69 13.46 -8.49
CA VAL A 19 0.25 13.26 -8.77
C VAL A 19 -0.71 13.91 -7.78
N LEU A 20 -0.23 14.49 -6.67
CA LEU A 20 -1.10 15.21 -5.73
C LEU A 20 -1.78 16.39 -6.45
N TYR A 21 -3.07 16.59 -6.18
CA TYR A 21 -3.97 17.55 -6.85
C TYR A 21 -4.18 17.30 -8.34
N GLY A 22 -3.65 16.20 -8.87
CA GLY A 22 -3.89 15.76 -10.24
C GLY A 22 -5.31 15.24 -10.44
N ARG A 23 -5.82 15.38 -11.67
CA ARG A 23 -7.13 14.86 -12.07
C ARG A 23 -6.97 13.49 -12.74
N ILE A 24 -7.72 12.52 -12.27
CA ILE A 24 -7.76 11.16 -12.86
C ILE A 24 -8.59 11.22 -14.16
N GLN A 25 -7.94 11.01 -15.29
CA GLN A 25 -8.58 11.06 -16.60
C GLN A 25 -9.11 9.69 -17.05
N LYS A 26 -8.35 8.63 -16.78
CA LYS A 26 -8.71 7.26 -17.19
C LYS A 26 -8.40 6.27 -16.09
N VAL A 27 -9.24 5.23 -16.03
CA VAL A 27 -9.08 4.09 -15.12
C VAL A 27 -9.14 2.83 -15.95
N ASN A 28 -8.07 2.04 -15.94
CA ASN A 28 -7.93 0.80 -16.70
C ASN A 28 -7.44 -0.32 -15.80
N GLN A 29 -7.87 -1.54 -16.12
CA GLN A 29 -7.40 -2.76 -15.47
C GLN A 29 -6.70 -3.63 -16.54
N PRO A 30 -5.37 -3.50 -16.71
CA PRO A 30 -4.64 -4.27 -17.72
C PRO A 30 -4.61 -5.76 -17.43
N PHE A 31 -4.51 -6.13 -16.16
CA PHE A 31 -4.46 -7.51 -15.68
C PHE A 31 -5.40 -7.68 -14.48
N GLU A 32 -5.74 -8.93 -14.17
CA GLU A 32 -6.72 -9.29 -13.13
C GLU A 32 -6.48 -8.59 -11.77
N ARG A 33 -5.21 -8.37 -11.39
CA ARG A 33 -4.82 -7.82 -10.09
C ARG A 33 -4.10 -6.48 -10.18
N GLU A 34 -4.25 -5.78 -11.27
CA GLU A 34 -3.60 -4.49 -11.50
C GLU A 34 -4.62 -3.41 -11.87
N LEU A 35 -4.39 -2.21 -11.39
CA LEU A 35 -5.17 -1.03 -11.73
C LEU A 35 -4.21 0.06 -12.21
N VAL A 36 -4.56 0.75 -13.28
CA VAL A 36 -3.81 1.87 -13.83
C VAL A 36 -4.67 3.11 -13.88
N LEU A 37 -4.20 4.16 -13.23
CA LEU A 37 -4.82 5.47 -13.24
C LEU A 37 -3.99 6.40 -14.14
N THR A 38 -4.59 6.96 -15.18
CA THR A 38 -3.97 8.04 -15.95
C THR A 38 -4.35 9.37 -15.30
N ILE A 39 -3.37 10.08 -14.78
CA ILE A 39 -3.55 11.29 -13.98
C ILE A 39 -2.93 12.47 -14.72
N ARG A 40 -3.68 13.55 -14.88
CA ARG A 40 -3.21 14.81 -15.44
C ARG A 40 -2.84 15.75 -14.30
N ASN A 41 -1.56 16.10 -14.18
CA ASN A 41 -1.05 17.08 -13.22
C ASN A 41 -0.02 17.98 -13.89
N ASN A 42 -0.03 19.27 -13.59
CA ASN A 42 0.94 20.24 -14.10
C ASN A 42 1.23 20.14 -15.62
N ARG A 43 0.18 19.96 -16.42
CA ARG A 43 0.24 19.79 -17.89
C ARG A 43 0.92 18.48 -18.34
N GLN A 44 1.27 17.57 -17.43
CA GLN A 44 1.84 16.26 -17.71
C GLN A 44 0.85 15.14 -17.41
N ASN A 45 1.00 14.01 -18.08
CA ASN A 45 0.23 12.80 -17.85
C ASN A 45 1.11 11.76 -17.16
N TYR A 46 0.66 11.30 -15.99
CA TYR A 46 1.28 10.23 -15.24
C TYR A 46 0.41 8.99 -15.30
N LYS A 47 1.01 7.83 -15.50
CA LYS A 47 0.33 6.54 -15.37
C LYS A 47 0.72 5.95 -14.01
N LEU A 48 -0.19 5.95 -13.05
CA LEU A 48 -0.01 5.35 -11.74
C LEU A 48 -0.47 3.89 -11.80
N LEU A 49 0.45 2.96 -11.63
CA LEU A 49 0.20 1.53 -11.55
C LEU A 49 0.08 1.09 -10.10
N LEU A 50 -1.04 0.45 -9.77
CA LEU A 50 -1.28 -0.26 -8.52
C LEU A 50 -1.36 -1.76 -8.85
N SER A 51 -0.52 -2.57 -8.21
CA SER A 51 -0.47 -4.03 -8.46
C SER A 51 -0.67 -4.78 -7.14
N ALA A 52 -1.79 -5.49 -7.01
CA ALA A 52 -2.08 -6.43 -5.93
C ALA A 52 -1.56 -7.84 -6.22
N HIS A 53 -0.53 -7.97 -7.05
CA HIS A 53 0.07 -9.26 -7.39
C HIS A 53 0.73 -9.88 -6.13
N PRO A 54 0.57 -11.21 -5.89
CA PRO A 54 1.07 -11.85 -4.66
C PRO A 54 2.58 -11.75 -4.46
N VAL A 55 3.36 -11.73 -5.54
CA VAL A 55 4.83 -11.68 -5.51
C VAL A 55 5.37 -10.30 -5.87
N PHE A 56 4.71 -9.61 -6.81
CA PHE A 56 5.16 -8.33 -7.37
C PHE A 56 4.23 -7.17 -7.00
N GLY A 57 3.59 -7.25 -5.81
CA GLY A 57 2.75 -6.17 -5.30
C GLY A 57 3.55 -4.88 -5.19
N ARG A 58 3.03 -3.80 -5.80
CA ARG A 58 3.73 -2.51 -5.85
C ARG A 58 2.79 -1.36 -6.22
N ILE A 59 3.24 -0.17 -5.94
CA ILE A 59 2.68 1.06 -6.47
C ILE A 59 3.81 1.91 -7.05
N GLN A 60 3.62 2.45 -8.24
CA GLN A 60 4.62 3.29 -8.90
C GLN A 60 4.05 4.04 -10.09
N THR A 61 4.68 5.12 -10.51
CA THR A 61 4.43 5.68 -11.84
C THR A 61 5.16 4.86 -12.91
N THR A 62 4.57 4.75 -14.09
CA THR A 62 5.14 3.97 -15.20
C THR A 62 4.98 4.68 -16.53
N LYS A 63 5.94 4.48 -17.43
CA LYS A 63 5.87 4.89 -18.83
C LYS A 63 5.48 3.74 -19.76
N ALA A 64 5.38 2.52 -19.21
CA ALA A 64 5.06 1.34 -19.99
C ALA A 64 3.68 1.45 -20.65
N GLU A 65 3.55 0.92 -21.83
CA GLU A 65 2.27 0.71 -22.48
C GLU A 65 1.70 -0.62 -22.00
N LEU A 66 0.56 -0.54 -21.34
CA LEU A 66 -0.13 -1.69 -20.79
C LEU A 66 -1.40 -1.96 -21.59
N PRO A 67 -1.80 -3.23 -21.76
CA PRO A 67 -3.00 -3.58 -22.49
C PRO A 67 -4.22 -2.93 -21.87
N ASN A 68 -5.17 -2.54 -22.71
CA ASN A 68 -6.45 -2.01 -22.25
C ASN A 68 -7.56 -2.93 -22.77
N PRO A 69 -8.11 -3.81 -21.93
CA PRO A 69 -9.18 -4.71 -22.32
C PRO A 69 -10.40 -3.95 -22.85
N GLN A 70 -10.94 -4.39 -23.98
CA GLN A 70 -12.11 -3.73 -24.59
C GLN A 70 -13.36 -3.88 -23.73
N ASN A 71 -13.51 -5.02 -23.03
CA ASN A 71 -14.63 -5.31 -22.15
C ASN A 71 -14.20 -5.15 -20.69
N PRO A 72 -14.49 -4.02 -20.03
CA PRO A 72 -14.18 -3.83 -18.61
C PRO A 72 -15.07 -4.73 -17.76
N ASN A 73 -14.49 -5.35 -16.72
CA ASN A 73 -15.25 -6.09 -15.73
C ASN A 73 -15.98 -5.14 -14.75
N THR A 74 -16.84 -5.71 -13.91
CA THR A 74 -17.63 -4.96 -12.92
C THR A 74 -16.76 -4.09 -12.00
N TYR A 75 -15.65 -4.61 -11.50
CA TYR A 75 -14.68 -3.87 -10.69
C TYR A 75 -14.20 -2.59 -11.41
N THR A 76 -13.75 -2.74 -12.66
CA THR A 76 -13.27 -1.60 -13.46
C THR A 76 -14.38 -0.57 -13.70
N MET A 77 -15.62 -1.02 -13.93
CA MET A 77 -16.76 -0.13 -14.14
C MET A 77 -17.04 0.70 -12.88
N ILE A 78 -17.02 0.08 -11.70
CA ILE A 78 -17.20 0.75 -10.42
C ILE A 78 -16.05 1.72 -10.17
N MET A 79 -14.80 1.30 -10.37
CA MET A 79 -13.65 2.19 -10.25
C MET A 79 -13.74 3.41 -11.18
N ARG A 80 -14.18 3.23 -12.42
CA ARG A 80 -14.42 4.34 -13.36
C ARG A 80 -15.47 5.30 -12.85
N LYS A 81 -16.59 4.79 -12.36
CA LYS A 81 -17.71 5.61 -11.84
C LYS A 81 -17.25 6.59 -10.75
N TYR A 82 -16.40 6.15 -9.82
CA TYR A 82 -15.98 6.96 -8.68
C TYR A 82 -14.69 7.74 -8.93
N LEU A 83 -13.74 7.17 -9.66
CA LEU A 83 -12.39 7.73 -9.79
C LEU A 83 -12.21 8.56 -11.07
N GLN A 84 -12.92 8.26 -12.16
CA GLN A 84 -12.74 9.01 -13.40
C GLN A 84 -13.31 10.44 -13.25
N GLY A 85 -12.48 11.43 -13.55
CA GLY A 85 -12.80 12.84 -13.32
C GLY A 85 -12.47 13.37 -11.94
N ALA A 86 -12.20 12.48 -10.96
CA ALA A 86 -11.85 12.86 -9.60
C ALA A 86 -10.49 13.56 -9.50
N VAL A 87 -10.34 14.36 -8.47
CA VAL A 87 -9.10 15.04 -8.09
C VAL A 87 -8.52 14.34 -6.87
N ILE A 88 -7.21 14.09 -6.88
CA ILE A 88 -6.48 13.52 -5.74
C ILE A 88 -6.28 14.62 -4.70
N GLU A 89 -6.89 14.47 -3.52
CA GLU A 89 -6.80 15.45 -2.43
C GLU A 89 -5.62 15.16 -1.51
N ASP A 90 -5.34 13.87 -1.26
CA ASP A 90 -4.25 13.47 -0.37
C ASP A 90 -3.73 12.07 -0.72
N ILE A 91 -2.47 11.83 -0.37
CA ILE A 91 -1.81 10.52 -0.48
C ILE A 91 -1.02 10.32 0.80
N GLN A 92 -1.36 9.30 1.57
CA GLN A 92 -0.70 9.03 2.85
C GLN A 92 -0.45 7.54 3.06
N GLN A 93 0.68 7.23 3.67
CA GLN A 93 0.99 5.90 4.17
C GLN A 93 0.46 5.76 5.59
N LEU A 94 -0.18 4.64 5.90
CA LEU A 94 -0.62 4.36 7.27
C LEU A 94 0.56 3.88 8.13
N GLU A 95 0.94 4.68 9.14
CA GLU A 95 1.86 4.30 10.23
C GLU A 95 3.13 3.55 9.80
N ASN A 96 3.70 3.88 8.65
CA ASN A 96 4.87 3.19 8.08
C ASN A 96 4.63 1.69 7.76
N ASP A 97 3.38 1.24 7.74
CA ASP A 97 3.02 -0.08 7.21
C ASP A 97 2.92 -0.04 5.68
N ARG A 98 2.72 -1.18 5.06
CA ARG A 98 2.59 -1.34 3.59
C ARG A 98 1.17 -1.06 3.10
N VAL A 99 0.56 -0.03 3.67
CA VAL A 99 -0.77 0.45 3.30
C VAL A 99 -0.69 1.89 2.86
N LEU A 100 -1.14 2.17 1.65
CA LEU A 100 -1.24 3.51 1.10
C LEU A 100 -2.70 3.89 0.87
N GLU A 101 -3.07 5.07 1.32
CA GLU A 101 -4.38 5.67 1.10
C GLU A 101 -4.27 6.84 0.13
N ILE A 102 -5.12 6.85 -0.89
CA ILE A 102 -5.27 7.92 -1.85
C ILE A 102 -6.69 8.47 -1.71
N SER A 103 -6.82 9.62 -1.07
CA SER A 103 -8.11 10.32 -0.94
C SER A 103 -8.41 11.09 -2.20
N VAL A 104 -9.59 10.89 -2.74
CA VAL A 104 -10.04 11.57 -3.96
C VAL A 104 -11.43 12.19 -3.76
N SER A 105 -11.67 13.31 -4.42
CA SER A 105 -12.99 13.94 -4.51
C SER A 105 -13.48 13.98 -5.95
N ASN A 106 -14.73 13.66 -6.13
CA ASN A 106 -15.43 13.77 -7.40
C ASN A 106 -16.76 14.50 -7.22
N LYS A 107 -17.35 14.97 -8.30
CA LYS A 107 -18.73 15.45 -8.31
C LYS A 107 -19.62 14.38 -8.91
N ASN A 108 -20.71 14.06 -8.23
CA ASN A 108 -21.75 13.18 -8.79
C ASN A 108 -22.52 13.89 -9.90
N GLU A 109 -23.45 13.19 -10.56
CA GLU A 109 -24.28 13.74 -11.63
C GLU A 109 -25.18 14.90 -11.17
N ILE A 110 -25.47 14.99 -9.87
CA ILE A 110 -26.29 16.04 -9.25
C ILE A 110 -25.42 17.23 -8.81
N GLY A 111 -24.09 17.11 -8.86
CA GLY A 111 -23.13 18.15 -8.48
C GLY A 111 -22.62 18.07 -7.04
N ASP A 112 -23.09 17.10 -6.24
CA ASP A 112 -22.60 16.90 -4.87
C ASP A 112 -21.19 16.34 -4.85
N SER A 113 -20.42 16.75 -3.86
CA SER A 113 -19.06 16.25 -3.65
C SER A 113 -19.08 14.84 -3.05
N VAL A 114 -18.59 13.87 -3.80
CA VAL A 114 -18.38 12.49 -3.33
C VAL A 114 -16.92 12.32 -2.99
N LYS A 115 -16.62 11.97 -1.73
CA LYS A 115 -15.25 11.69 -1.25
C LYS A 115 -15.08 10.21 -1.04
N VAL A 116 -14.12 9.63 -1.76
CA VAL A 116 -13.75 8.22 -1.62
C VAL A 116 -12.26 8.08 -1.38
N THR A 117 -11.88 6.98 -0.76
CA THR A 117 -10.47 6.64 -0.53
C THR A 117 -10.13 5.35 -1.26
N LEU A 118 -9.11 5.40 -2.09
CA LEU A 118 -8.52 4.23 -2.71
C LEU A 118 -7.38 3.73 -1.82
N VAL A 119 -7.54 2.54 -1.27
CA VAL A 119 -6.56 1.91 -0.37
C VAL A 119 -5.80 0.84 -1.13
N MET A 120 -4.48 0.93 -1.10
CA MET A 120 -3.57 -0.08 -1.62
C MET A 120 -2.87 -0.80 -0.47
N GLU A 121 -3.15 -2.08 -0.30
CA GLU A 121 -2.49 -2.95 0.68
C GLU A 121 -1.47 -3.84 -0.04
N ILE A 122 -0.19 -3.76 0.35
CA ILE A 122 0.91 -4.53 -0.28
C ILE A 122 1.41 -5.59 0.69
N MET A 123 0.69 -6.72 0.76
CA MET A 123 0.89 -7.77 1.76
C MET A 123 1.04 -9.16 1.13
N GLY A 124 1.82 -9.26 0.04
CA GLY A 124 2.05 -10.52 -0.66
C GLY A 124 0.73 -11.14 -1.14
N LYS A 125 0.44 -12.37 -0.76
CA LYS A 125 -0.81 -13.07 -1.13
C LYS A 125 -2.09 -12.37 -0.64
N HIS A 126 -1.97 -11.48 0.34
CA HIS A 126 -3.08 -10.70 0.91
C HIS A 126 -3.14 -9.27 0.36
N SER A 127 -2.30 -8.94 -0.63
CA SER A 127 -2.38 -7.64 -1.31
C SER A 127 -3.77 -7.42 -1.91
N ASN A 128 -4.24 -6.16 -1.81
CA ASN A 128 -5.56 -5.77 -2.30
C ASN A 128 -5.60 -4.30 -2.73
N ILE A 129 -6.56 -3.97 -3.58
CA ILE A 129 -6.88 -2.59 -3.97
C ILE A 129 -8.37 -2.39 -3.65
N ILE A 130 -8.66 -1.52 -2.70
CA ILE A 130 -9.98 -1.37 -2.09
C ILE A 130 -10.45 0.07 -2.28
N LEU A 131 -11.67 0.26 -2.72
CA LEU A 131 -12.34 1.56 -2.77
C LEU A 131 -13.30 1.69 -1.59
N ILE A 132 -13.18 2.78 -0.84
CA ILE A 132 -13.93 3.00 0.39
C ILE A 132 -14.69 4.33 0.30
N ASP A 133 -15.93 4.35 0.74
CA ASP A 133 -16.64 5.59 1.05
C ASP A 133 -16.02 6.20 2.31
N LYS A 134 -15.49 7.43 2.18
CA LYS A 134 -14.80 8.11 3.29
C LYS A 134 -15.75 8.50 4.42
N ASN A 135 -17.01 8.77 4.14
CA ASN A 135 -17.98 9.22 5.12
C ASN A 135 -18.52 8.08 5.99
N GLU A 136 -18.85 6.96 5.35
CA GLU A 136 -19.43 5.80 6.02
C GLU A 136 -18.38 4.75 6.43
N ASN A 137 -17.15 4.88 5.98
CA ASN A 137 -16.07 3.88 6.13
C ASN A 137 -16.48 2.49 5.62
N LYS A 138 -17.30 2.46 4.56
CA LYS A 138 -17.77 1.23 3.92
C LYS A 138 -17.00 0.95 2.64
N ILE A 139 -16.73 -0.32 2.41
CA ILE A 139 -16.12 -0.80 1.18
C ILE A 139 -17.15 -0.68 0.05
N ILE A 140 -16.79 0.09 -0.98
CA ILE A 140 -17.58 0.19 -2.22
C ILE A 140 -17.26 -1.02 -3.10
N GLU A 141 -15.96 -1.29 -3.29
CA GLU A 141 -15.50 -2.41 -4.10
C GLU A 141 -14.02 -2.75 -3.78
N SER A 142 -13.61 -3.97 -4.12
CA SER A 142 -12.23 -4.42 -3.97
C SER A 142 -11.82 -5.35 -5.11
N ILE A 143 -10.54 -5.31 -5.50
CA ILE A 143 -10.03 -6.15 -6.59
C ILE A 143 -10.01 -7.64 -6.21
N LYS A 144 -9.94 -7.92 -4.91
CA LYS A 144 -10.03 -9.27 -4.34
C LYS A 144 -11.01 -9.28 -3.19
N HIS A 145 -12.11 -10.00 -3.36
CA HIS A 145 -13.08 -10.24 -2.29
C HIS A 145 -12.54 -11.26 -1.27
N VAL A 146 -12.71 -10.95 0.01
CA VAL A 146 -12.32 -11.84 1.11
C VAL A 146 -13.53 -12.03 2.04
N GLY A 147 -14.11 -13.21 2.00
CA GLY A 147 -15.26 -13.58 2.85
C GLY A 147 -14.83 -14.02 4.24
N PHE A 148 -15.80 -14.12 5.15
CA PHE A 148 -15.60 -14.50 6.54
C PHE A 148 -14.94 -15.89 6.71
N SER A 149 -15.20 -16.81 5.77
CA SER A 149 -14.59 -18.15 5.77
C SER A 149 -13.08 -18.12 5.45
N GLN A 150 -12.60 -17.09 4.77
CA GLN A 150 -11.20 -16.93 4.36
C GLN A 150 -10.38 -16.14 5.37
N ASN A 151 -11.01 -15.25 6.12
CA ASN A 151 -10.35 -14.43 7.12
C ASN A 151 -11.34 -14.09 8.24
N SER A 152 -11.07 -14.57 9.45
CA SER A 152 -11.89 -14.33 10.64
C SER A 152 -11.70 -12.93 11.23
N TYR A 153 -10.58 -12.24 10.91
CA TYR A 153 -10.27 -10.92 11.46
C TYR A 153 -11.06 -9.81 10.77
N ARG A 154 -11.14 -9.86 9.42
CA ARG A 154 -11.84 -8.85 8.64
C ARG A 154 -12.42 -9.41 7.36
N THR A 155 -13.55 -8.86 6.96
CA THR A 155 -14.21 -9.16 5.70
C THR A 155 -13.97 -8.03 4.72
N ILE A 156 -13.61 -8.33 3.48
CA ILE A 156 -13.42 -7.36 2.40
C ILE A 156 -14.43 -7.67 1.30
N LEU A 157 -15.64 -7.19 1.51
CA LEU A 157 -16.77 -7.33 0.58
C LEU A 157 -17.48 -5.98 0.43
N PRO A 158 -18.12 -5.71 -0.72
CA PRO A 158 -18.94 -4.52 -0.89
C PRO A 158 -19.97 -4.38 0.23
N GLY A 159 -20.10 -3.16 0.78
CA GLY A 159 -20.99 -2.84 1.90
C GLY A 159 -20.46 -3.14 3.30
N SER A 160 -19.36 -3.90 3.44
CA SER A 160 -18.73 -4.14 4.74
C SER A 160 -17.95 -2.92 5.22
N THR A 161 -17.84 -2.75 6.53
CA THR A 161 -16.98 -1.72 7.13
C THR A 161 -15.52 -2.07 6.86
N TYR A 162 -14.74 -1.09 6.40
CA TYR A 162 -13.31 -1.29 6.22
C TYR A 162 -12.60 -1.34 7.57
N ILE A 163 -11.83 -2.39 7.76
CA ILE A 163 -10.93 -2.59 8.90
C ILE A 163 -9.52 -2.70 8.35
N ALA A 164 -8.61 -1.84 8.82
CA ALA A 164 -7.21 -1.89 8.42
C ALA A 164 -6.57 -3.24 8.81
N PRO A 165 -5.51 -3.67 8.11
CA PRO A 165 -4.75 -4.85 8.51
C PRO A 165 -4.30 -4.77 9.96
N PRO A 166 -4.11 -5.92 10.65
CA PRO A 166 -3.60 -5.91 12.00
C PRO A 166 -2.21 -5.29 12.03
N LYS A 167 -2.02 -4.34 12.95
CA LYS A 167 -0.72 -3.68 13.13
C LYS A 167 0.30 -4.68 13.67
N THR A 168 1.52 -4.57 13.19
CA THR A 168 2.66 -5.25 13.81
C THR A 168 3.17 -4.42 14.97
N ASP A 169 3.55 -5.04 16.09
CA ASP A 169 4.18 -4.36 17.25
C ASP A 169 5.59 -3.82 16.93
N ALA A 170 5.93 -3.72 15.66
CA ALA A 170 7.19 -3.16 15.20
C ALA A 170 7.21 -1.64 15.44
N ARG A 171 8.25 -1.17 16.11
CA ARG A 171 8.45 0.26 16.31
C ARG A 171 8.73 0.94 14.98
N ASN A 172 8.11 2.09 14.78
CA ASN A 172 8.39 2.92 13.61
C ASN A 172 9.83 3.43 13.69
N PRO A 173 10.70 3.15 12.70
CA PRO A 173 12.10 3.59 12.74
C PRO A 173 12.27 5.11 12.71
N PHE A 174 11.29 5.86 12.24
CA PHE A 174 11.32 7.33 12.21
C PHE A 174 11.01 7.96 13.59
N ASP A 175 10.39 7.20 14.52
CA ASP A 175 10.06 7.66 15.87
C ASP A 175 11.13 7.25 16.90
N ILE A 176 12.21 6.59 16.46
CA ILE A 176 13.26 6.09 17.33
C ILE A 176 14.35 7.15 17.45
N SER A 177 14.49 7.75 18.66
CA SER A 177 15.67 8.56 19.00
C SER A 177 16.93 7.70 19.03
N ASP A 178 18.10 8.29 18.73
CA ASP A 178 19.38 7.59 18.68
C ASP A 178 19.70 6.80 19.95
N GLU A 179 19.33 7.31 21.13
CA GLU A 179 19.51 6.60 22.40
C GLU A 179 18.68 5.33 22.53
N ILE A 180 17.43 5.35 22.04
CA ILE A 180 16.52 4.18 22.06
C ILE A 180 17.01 3.13 21.06
N SER A 181 17.53 3.56 19.92
CA SER A 181 18.13 2.68 18.91
C SER A 181 19.31 1.90 19.50
N LEU A 182 20.28 2.58 20.10
CA LEU A 182 21.45 1.96 20.69
C LEU A 182 21.09 0.98 21.83
N ASN A 183 20.11 1.30 22.67
CA ASN A 183 19.66 0.41 23.74
C ASN A 183 18.94 -0.83 23.23
N SER A 184 18.18 -0.72 22.14
CA SER A 184 17.53 -1.88 21.51
C SER A 184 18.52 -2.82 20.86
N TYR A 185 19.56 -2.30 20.21
CA TYR A 185 20.67 -3.08 19.67
C TYR A 185 21.47 -3.78 20.79
N ARG A 186 21.79 -3.08 21.87
CA ARG A 186 22.48 -3.66 23.05
C ARG A 186 21.68 -4.81 23.66
N ARG A 187 20.36 -4.70 23.79
CA ARG A 187 19.51 -5.78 24.31
C ARG A 187 19.50 -7.01 23.40
N ARG A 188 19.43 -6.84 22.07
CA ARG A 188 19.51 -7.95 21.11
C ARG A 188 20.87 -8.67 21.16
N ILE A 189 21.97 -7.91 21.26
CA ILE A 189 23.31 -8.49 21.38
C ILE A 189 23.45 -9.24 22.72
N CYS A 190 22.89 -8.75 23.81
CA CYS A 190 22.85 -9.45 25.08
C CYS A 190 22.01 -10.73 25.03
N GLN A 191 20.89 -10.75 24.33
CA GLN A 191 20.07 -11.97 24.15
C GLN A 191 20.77 -13.02 23.28
N LEU A 192 21.54 -12.61 22.27
CA LEU A 192 22.34 -13.53 21.47
C LEU A 192 23.51 -14.16 22.25
N LYS A 193 24.01 -13.49 23.31
CA LYS A 193 25.04 -14.05 24.20
C LYS A 193 24.51 -15.07 25.22
N THR A 194 23.20 -15.17 25.40
CA THR A 194 22.57 -16.11 26.32
C THR A 194 22.07 -17.39 25.67
N PHE A 195 22.41 -17.68 24.44
CA PHE A 195 22.21 -19.01 23.86
C PHE A 195 23.23 -19.94 24.52
N LYS A 196 22.79 -20.68 25.53
CA LYS A 196 23.56 -21.76 26.14
C LYS A 196 23.92 -22.77 25.06
N ILE A 197 25.19 -22.84 24.72
CA ILE A 197 25.75 -23.94 23.95
C ILE A 197 25.65 -25.18 24.82
N SER A 198 24.74 -26.08 24.47
CA SER A 198 24.67 -27.40 25.03
C SER A 198 26.02 -28.07 24.76
N SER A 199 26.61 -28.61 25.84
CA SER A 199 27.92 -29.23 25.89
C SER A 199 28.08 -30.36 24.92
N LYS A 200 28.60 -30.12 23.72
CA LYS A 200 29.40 -31.06 22.90
C LYS A 200 29.92 -30.30 21.66
N GLY A 201 31.18 -29.96 21.69
CA GLY A 201 31.91 -29.57 20.48
C GLY A 201 32.43 -28.14 20.46
N TRP A 202 33.72 -27.96 20.48
CA TRP A 202 34.42 -26.68 20.31
C TRP A 202 34.33 -26.24 18.86
N GLY A 203 33.68 -25.12 18.63
CA GLY A 203 33.67 -24.39 17.34
C GLY A 203 33.88 -22.92 17.60
N VAL A 204 35.02 -22.37 17.22
CA VAL A 204 35.32 -20.94 17.31
C VAL A 204 34.55 -20.21 16.23
N ILE A 205 33.55 -19.41 16.61
CA ILE A 205 32.88 -18.47 15.68
C ILE A 205 33.70 -17.18 15.64
N ARG A 206 34.37 -16.96 14.52
CA ARG A 206 35.10 -15.74 14.20
C ARG A 206 34.07 -14.65 13.89
N LEU A 207 33.96 -13.66 14.79
CA LEU A 207 33.15 -12.43 14.52
C LEU A 207 33.85 -11.65 13.41
N MET A 208 33.21 -11.53 12.25
CA MET A 208 33.58 -10.56 11.22
C MET A 208 33.16 -9.18 11.70
N ASN A 209 34.15 -8.33 11.94
CA ASN A 209 33.95 -6.89 12.13
C ASN A 209 33.50 -6.28 10.81
N TYR A 210 32.23 -5.91 10.70
CA TYR A 210 31.82 -4.94 9.69
C TYR A 210 32.15 -3.55 10.21
N GLN A 211 33.17 -2.93 9.64
CA GLN A 211 33.39 -1.49 9.73
C GLN A 211 32.32 -0.79 8.91
N LEU A 212 31.56 0.05 9.58
CA LEU A 212 30.66 1.03 8.98
C LEU A 212 31.52 2.19 8.44
N TYR A 213 31.41 2.43 7.15
CA TYR A 213 31.70 3.72 6.54
C TYR A 213 30.39 4.48 6.36
#